data_fa78ff2073fa393db76a614ce51ef00c
#
_entry.id   fa78ff2073fa393db76a614ce51ef00c
#
_cell.length_a   1.000
_cell.length_b   1.000
_cell.length_c   1.000
_cell.angle_alpha   90.00
_cell.angle_beta   90.00
_cell.angle_gamma   90.00
#
_symmetry.space_group_name_H-M   'P 1'
#
loop_
_entity.id
_entity.type
_entity.pdbx_description
1 polymer ?
#
loop_
_entity_poly.entity_id
_entity_poly.type
_entity_poly.pdbx_seq_one_letter_code
_entity_poly.pdbx_strand_id
1 'polypeptide(L)'
;IYGVLRVSFDLLPAVQWWWGGVLLALGLATAAFGVVYAAVQSDMKRLLAYSSIENIGILYAGIGLTIVFSAFELGALAALALAATLYHALNHACFKSLLFLVTGSVLHATRERSLGRLGGLMRSMPWVAWLGLVGTLAIAGLPPLNGFVSEWLLLQSFLFTPTIPQTFANMLIPVGAAVLALVAALAAYVMVKFYGVIFLGQP
;
A
#
# COMPACT_ATOMS: atom_id res chain seq x y z
N ILE A 1 -7.98 8.74 5.83
CA ILE A 1 -8.97 7.68 5.49
C ILE A 1 -10.32 7.99 6.15
N TYR A 2 -10.40 8.08 7.49
CA TYR A 2 -11.65 8.34 8.21
C TYR A 2 -12.44 9.54 7.64
N GLY A 3 -11.78 10.67 7.43
CA GLY A 3 -12.44 11.87 6.90
C GLY A 3 -13.04 11.68 5.50
N VAL A 4 -12.33 10.94 4.63
CA VAL A 4 -12.85 10.64 3.28
C VAL A 4 -14.09 9.73 3.36
N LEU A 5 -14.06 8.69 4.21
CA LEU A 5 -15.21 7.81 4.42
C LEU A 5 -16.42 8.58 4.95
N ARG A 6 -16.22 9.44 5.98
CA ARG A 6 -17.31 10.27 6.54
C ARG A 6 -17.91 11.23 5.50
N VAL A 7 -17.07 11.89 4.71
CA VAL A 7 -17.55 12.78 3.64
C VAL A 7 -18.31 12.00 2.58
N SER A 8 -17.72 10.89 2.09
CA SER A 8 -18.27 10.15 0.95
C SER A 8 -19.55 9.37 1.27
N PHE A 9 -19.70 8.85 2.50
CA PHE A 9 -20.83 7.95 2.82
C PHE A 9 -21.84 8.56 3.78
N ASP A 10 -21.47 9.57 4.58
CA ASP A 10 -22.38 10.13 5.59
C ASP A 10 -22.83 11.57 5.29
N LEU A 11 -21.97 12.38 4.66
CA LEU A 11 -22.26 13.79 4.47
C LEU A 11 -22.79 14.12 3.07
N LEU A 12 -22.48 13.31 2.06
CA LEU A 12 -22.97 13.53 0.71
C LEU A 12 -24.31 12.81 0.49
N PRO A 13 -25.36 13.50 0.00
CA PRO A 13 -26.72 12.95 -0.08
C PRO A 13 -26.91 11.89 -1.16
N ALA A 14 -26.04 11.85 -2.17
CA ALA A 14 -26.11 10.90 -3.26
C ALA A 14 -24.70 10.52 -3.73
N VAL A 15 -24.47 9.24 -3.92
CA VAL A 15 -23.19 8.71 -4.40
C VAL A 15 -23.18 8.74 -5.92
N GLN A 16 -22.28 9.53 -6.50
CA GLN A 16 -22.08 9.60 -7.95
C GLN A 16 -20.88 8.74 -8.34
N TRP A 17 -21.02 7.89 -9.36
CA TRP A 17 -19.96 6.99 -9.81
C TRP A 17 -18.64 7.72 -10.17
N TRP A 18 -18.73 8.91 -10.75
CA TRP A 18 -17.55 9.67 -11.18
C TRP A 18 -16.71 10.20 -10.00
N TRP A 19 -17.30 10.43 -8.81
CA TRP A 19 -16.53 10.75 -7.61
C TRP A 19 -15.62 9.59 -7.24
N GLY A 20 -16.15 8.36 -7.28
CA GLY A 20 -15.37 7.15 -7.08
C GLY A 20 -14.29 6.97 -8.16
N GLY A 21 -14.63 7.26 -9.42
CA GLY A 21 -13.69 7.22 -10.54
C GLY A 21 -12.50 8.18 -10.38
N VAL A 22 -12.77 9.42 -9.97
CA VAL A 22 -11.70 10.40 -9.67
C VAL A 22 -10.83 9.94 -8.51
N LEU A 23 -11.44 9.49 -7.42
CA LEU A 23 -10.71 9.03 -6.25
C LEU A 23 -9.87 7.78 -6.54
N LEU A 24 -10.41 6.86 -7.35
CA LEU A 24 -9.70 5.68 -7.85
C LEU A 24 -8.48 6.08 -8.69
N ALA A 25 -8.66 6.95 -9.67
CA ALA A 25 -7.58 7.40 -10.55
C ALA A 25 -6.45 8.13 -9.77
N LEU A 26 -6.83 9.05 -8.88
CA LEU A 26 -5.88 9.76 -8.02
C LEU A 26 -5.18 8.81 -7.05
N GLY A 27 -5.90 7.84 -6.49
CA GLY A 27 -5.34 6.81 -5.61
C GLY A 27 -4.28 5.97 -6.33
N LEU A 28 -4.60 5.46 -7.52
CA LEU A 28 -3.67 4.67 -8.33
C LEU A 28 -2.44 5.48 -8.76
N ALA A 29 -2.63 6.73 -9.20
CA ALA A 29 -1.52 7.63 -9.54
C ALA A 29 -0.62 7.91 -8.33
N THR A 30 -1.22 8.13 -7.14
CA THR A 30 -0.50 8.34 -5.89
C THR A 30 0.28 7.10 -5.48
N ALA A 31 -0.30 5.90 -5.62
CA ALA A 31 0.37 4.65 -5.31
C ALA A 31 1.58 4.42 -6.22
N ALA A 32 1.41 4.59 -7.53
CA ALA A 32 2.49 4.46 -8.51
C ALA A 32 3.61 5.48 -8.27
N PHE A 33 3.26 6.75 -8.04
CA PHE A 33 4.23 7.79 -7.68
C PHE A 33 4.98 7.42 -6.39
N GLY A 34 4.28 7.03 -5.34
CA GLY A 34 4.87 6.67 -4.05
C GLY A 34 5.90 5.56 -4.17
N VAL A 35 5.57 4.46 -4.84
CA VAL A 35 6.48 3.31 -4.97
C VAL A 35 7.70 3.63 -5.82
N VAL A 36 7.54 4.35 -6.94
CA VAL A 36 8.67 4.75 -7.81
C VAL A 36 9.63 5.66 -7.04
N TYR A 37 9.11 6.65 -6.31
CA TYR A 37 9.97 7.52 -5.50
C TYR A 37 10.59 6.80 -4.30
N ALA A 38 9.91 5.82 -3.70
CA ALA A 38 10.50 4.97 -2.68
C ALA A 38 11.70 4.18 -3.23
N ALA A 39 11.59 3.66 -4.46
CA ALA A 39 12.63 2.87 -5.11
C ALA A 39 13.96 3.63 -5.30
N VAL A 40 13.91 4.94 -5.54
CA VAL A 40 15.11 5.77 -5.78
C VAL A 40 15.70 6.39 -4.51
N GLN A 41 15.03 6.28 -3.34
CA GLN A 41 15.55 6.85 -2.10
C GLN A 41 16.80 6.14 -1.60
N SER A 42 17.73 6.94 -1.08
CA SER A 42 18.93 6.50 -0.35
C SER A 42 18.84 6.69 1.17
N ASP A 43 17.84 7.41 1.65
CA ASP A 43 17.56 7.60 3.08
C ASP A 43 16.47 6.64 3.52
N MET A 44 16.74 5.81 4.55
CA MET A 44 15.82 4.77 5.01
C MET A 44 14.48 5.32 5.52
N LYS A 45 14.45 6.52 6.14
CA LYS A 45 13.19 7.14 6.60
C LYS A 45 12.38 7.72 5.46
N ARG A 46 13.05 8.35 4.48
CA ARG A 46 12.39 8.86 3.27
C ARG A 46 11.81 7.73 2.43
N LEU A 47 12.53 6.61 2.31
CA LEU A 47 12.04 5.42 1.63
C LEU A 47 10.72 4.95 2.27
N LEU A 48 10.67 4.81 3.60
CA LEU A 48 9.44 4.43 4.30
C LEU A 48 8.33 5.49 4.18
N ALA A 49 8.68 6.78 4.13
CA ALA A 49 7.70 7.86 3.93
C ALA A 49 7.03 7.76 2.54
N TYR A 50 7.81 7.58 1.47
CA TYR A 50 7.26 7.39 0.13
C TYR A 50 6.45 6.09 0.00
N SER A 51 6.89 5.03 0.64
CA SER A 51 6.10 3.80 0.74
C SER A 51 4.81 3.97 1.57
N SER A 52 4.71 4.98 2.46
CA SER A 52 3.43 5.37 3.07
C SER A 52 2.53 6.09 2.07
N ILE A 53 3.06 6.96 1.21
CA ILE A 53 2.31 7.62 0.13
C ILE A 53 1.72 6.57 -0.81
N GLU A 54 2.51 5.57 -1.20
CA GLU A 54 2.08 4.41 -1.98
C GLU A 54 0.85 3.74 -1.35
N ASN A 55 0.97 3.30 -0.10
CA ASN A 55 -0.11 2.58 0.59
C ASN A 55 -1.37 3.44 0.80
N ILE A 56 -1.21 4.73 1.08
CA ILE A 56 -2.35 5.67 1.13
C ILE A 56 -3.03 5.77 -0.24
N GLY A 57 -2.27 5.76 -1.32
CA GLY A 57 -2.80 5.68 -2.69
C GLY A 57 -3.65 4.42 -2.91
N ILE A 58 -3.18 3.25 -2.47
CA ILE A 58 -3.95 1.99 -2.51
C ILE A 58 -5.26 2.11 -1.73
N LEU A 59 -5.24 2.71 -0.54
CA LEU A 59 -6.44 2.94 0.27
C LEU A 59 -7.45 3.86 -0.43
N TYR A 60 -6.99 4.95 -1.06
CA TYR A 60 -7.88 5.82 -1.82
C TYR A 60 -8.44 5.14 -3.06
N ALA A 61 -7.64 4.33 -3.75
CA ALA A 61 -8.13 3.52 -4.87
C ALA A 61 -9.23 2.55 -4.43
N GLY A 62 -9.07 1.89 -3.28
CA GLY A 62 -10.07 0.99 -2.71
C GLY A 62 -11.36 1.70 -2.31
N ILE A 63 -11.29 2.90 -1.70
CA ILE A 63 -12.47 3.72 -1.40
C ILE A 63 -13.15 4.15 -2.69
N GLY A 64 -12.37 4.60 -3.69
CA GLY A 64 -12.89 4.98 -4.99
C GLY A 64 -13.66 3.84 -5.67
N LEU A 65 -13.10 2.63 -5.64
CA LEU A 65 -13.75 1.43 -6.17
C LEU A 65 -15.04 1.09 -5.42
N THR A 66 -15.05 1.23 -4.09
CA THR A 66 -16.25 1.06 -3.25
C THR A 66 -17.36 2.02 -3.67
N ILE A 67 -17.02 3.30 -3.91
CA ILE A 67 -17.98 4.32 -4.35
C ILE A 67 -18.53 3.97 -5.74
N VAL A 68 -17.67 3.57 -6.69
CA VAL A 68 -18.09 3.14 -8.03
C VAL A 68 -19.08 1.98 -7.93
N PHE A 69 -18.75 0.93 -7.17
CA PHE A 69 -19.65 -0.22 -7.02
C PHE A 69 -20.96 0.12 -6.33
N SER A 70 -20.93 0.99 -5.32
CA SER A 70 -22.15 1.47 -4.66
C SER A 70 -23.08 2.23 -5.61
N ALA A 71 -22.50 3.06 -6.49
CA ALA A 71 -23.28 3.84 -7.46
C ALA A 71 -23.94 2.97 -8.56
N PHE A 72 -23.39 1.78 -8.82
CA PHE A 72 -23.97 0.79 -9.76
C PHE A 72 -24.74 -0.35 -9.06
N GLU A 73 -25.06 -0.18 -7.79
CA GLU A 73 -25.82 -1.16 -6.98
C GLU A 73 -25.14 -2.54 -6.85
N LEU A 74 -23.83 -2.60 -7.05
CA LEU A 74 -23.02 -3.81 -6.88
C LEU A 74 -22.63 -4.00 -5.39
N GLY A 75 -23.62 -4.16 -4.53
CA GLY A 75 -23.45 -4.13 -3.07
C GLY A 75 -22.44 -5.13 -2.52
N ALA A 76 -22.40 -6.37 -3.05
CA ALA A 76 -21.44 -7.38 -2.63
C ALA A 76 -19.98 -6.98 -2.94
N LEU A 77 -19.73 -6.42 -4.13
CA LEU A 77 -18.41 -5.93 -4.53
C LEU A 77 -18.03 -4.65 -3.79
N ALA A 78 -18.98 -3.74 -3.54
CA ALA A 78 -18.75 -2.57 -2.71
C ALA A 78 -18.35 -2.97 -1.29
N ALA A 79 -19.04 -3.95 -0.69
CA ALA A 79 -18.69 -4.49 0.62
C ALA A 79 -17.30 -5.15 0.64
N LEU A 80 -16.96 -5.94 -0.40
CA LEU A 80 -15.65 -6.56 -0.53
C LEU A 80 -14.55 -5.51 -0.64
N ALA A 81 -14.71 -4.52 -1.52
CA ALA A 81 -13.74 -3.44 -1.72
C ALA A 81 -13.55 -2.61 -0.43
N LEU A 82 -14.63 -2.29 0.27
CA LEU A 82 -14.56 -1.55 1.53
C LEU A 82 -13.88 -2.37 2.62
N ALA A 83 -14.28 -3.64 2.79
CA ALA A 83 -13.66 -4.54 3.78
C ALA A 83 -12.17 -4.74 3.53
N ALA A 84 -11.77 -4.98 2.26
CA ALA A 84 -10.37 -5.08 1.86
C ALA A 84 -9.59 -3.80 2.19
N THR A 85 -10.18 -2.64 1.89
CA THR A 85 -9.56 -1.32 2.16
C THR A 85 -9.39 -1.06 3.64
N LEU A 86 -10.40 -1.30 4.47
CA LEU A 86 -10.31 -1.12 5.92
C LEU A 86 -9.31 -2.09 6.55
N TYR A 87 -9.31 -3.33 6.09
CA TYR A 87 -8.34 -4.34 6.53
C TYR A 87 -6.91 -3.95 6.11
N HIS A 88 -6.73 -3.44 4.89
CA HIS A 88 -5.43 -2.93 4.45
C HIS A 88 -4.98 -1.72 5.29
N ALA A 89 -5.89 -0.82 5.66
CA ALA A 89 -5.57 0.31 6.55
C ALA A 89 -5.04 -0.14 7.92
N LEU A 90 -5.67 -1.17 8.51
CA LEU A 90 -5.21 -1.77 9.76
C LEU A 90 -3.83 -2.43 9.60
N ASN A 91 -3.67 -3.24 8.56
CA ASN A 91 -2.40 -3.90 8.25
C ASN A 91 -1.28 -2.91 8.02
N HIS A 92 -1.55 -1.85 7.24
CA HIS A 92 -0.63 -0.76 7.00
C HIS A 92 -0.19 -0.08 8.30
N ALA A 93 -1.10 0.19 9.21
CA ALA A 93 -0.76 0.76 10.51
C ALA A 93 0.19 -0.15 11.29
N CYS A 94 -0.03 -1.47 11.29
CA CYS A 94 0.80 -2.44 11.99
C CYS A 94 2.22 -2.52 11.40
N PHE A 95 2.36 -2.84 10.11
CA PHE A 95 3.68 -3.03 9.53
C PHE A 95 4.48 -1.72 9.38
N LYS A 96 3.81 -0.58 9.19
CA LYS A 96 4.51 0.72 9.15
C LYS A 96 5.03 1.13 10.51
N SER A 97 4.24 0.97 11.55
CA SER A 97 4.69 1.23 12.92
C SER A 97 5.92 0.37 13.25
N LEU A 98 5.87 -0.92 12.92
CA LEU A 98 7.00 -1.83 13.11
C LEU A 98 8.24 -1.36 12.35
N LEU A 99 8.12 -1.05 11.06
CA LEU A 99 9.26 -0.63 10.23
C LEU A 99 9.85 0.72 10.67
N PHE A 100 9.03 1.67 11.12
CA PHE A 100 9.54 2.91 11.67
C PHE A 100 10.24 2.72 13.01
N LEU A 101 9.80 1.79 13.87
CA LEU A 101 10.49 1.43 15.11
C LEU A 101 11.84 0.73 14.80
N VAL A 102 11.87 -0.20 13.86
CA VAL A 102 13.10 -0.82 13.35
C VAL A 102 14.08 0.24 12.85
N THR A 103 13.61 1.16 12.00
CA THR A 103 14.45 2.26 11.47
C THR A 103 14.93 3.19 12.58
N GLY A 104 14.08 3.46 13.58
CA GLY A 104 14.45 4.24 14.76
C GLY A 104 15.56 3.56 15.57
N SER A 105 15.46 2.25 15.77
CA SER A 105 16.48 1.46 16.48
C SER A 105 17.80 1.44 15.73
N VAL A 106 17.77 1.23 14.40
CA VAL A 106 18.98 1.29 13.55
C VAL A 106 19.63 2.68 13.64
N LEU A 107 18.84 3.76 13.49
CA LEU A 107 19.37 5.12 13.58
C LEU A 107 19.94 5.44 14.95
N HIS A 108 19.31 4.96 16.03
CA HIS A 108 19.82 5.18 17.39
C HIS A 108 21.19 4.51 17.60
N ALA A 109 21.32 3.27 17.11
CA ALA A 109 22.55 2.49 17.29
C ALA A 109 23.71 2.96 16.39
N THR A 110 23.42 3.29 15.13
CA THR A 110 24.44 3.57 14.12
C THR A 110 24.71 5.05 13.89
N ARG A 111 23.78 5.94 14.31
CA ARG A 111 23.74 7.37 13.97
C ARG A 111 23.73 7.67 12.48
N GLU A 112 23.46 6.65 11.65
CA GLU A 112 23.45 6.75 10.19
C GLU A 112 22.03 6.41 9.66
N ARG A 113 21.60 7.11 8.62
CA ARG A 113 20.33 6.88 7.94
C ARG A 113 20.46 6.65 6.43
N SER A 114 21.65 6.87 5.90
CA SER A 114 21.95 6.64 4.49
C SER A 114 22.13 5.15 4.26
N LEU A 115 21.34 4.57 3.35
CA LEU A 115 21.43 3.16 2.99
C LEU A 115 22.83 2.77 2.48
N GLY A 116 23.52 3.67 1.75
CA GLY A 116 24.85 3.40 1.22
C GLY A 116 25.98 3.36 2.27
N ARG A 117 25.66 3.65 3.54
CA ARG A 117 26.61 3.59 4.67
C ARG A 117 26.20 2.57 5.73
N LEU A 118 25.13 1.82 5.47
CA LEU A 118 24.62 0.77 6.35
C LEU A 118 24.92 -0.60 5.73
N GLY A 119 25.14 -1.61 6.57
CA GLY A 119 25.30 -2.98 6.11
C GLY A 119 25.57 -3.95 7.26
N GLY A 120 25.26 -5.22 7.07
CA GLY A 120 25.61 -6.32 7.97
C GLY A 120 25.01 -6.28 9.37
N LEU A 121 23.99 -5.44 9.63
CA LEU A 121 23.45 -5.22 10.96
C LEU A 121 22.71 -6.44 11.54
N MET A 122 22.47 -7.47 10.74
CA MET A 122 21.89 -8.73 11.25
C MET A 122 22.72 -9.35 12.37
N ARG A 123 24.06 -9.22 12.32
CA ARG A 123 24.95 -9.78 13.34
C ARG A 123 24.94 -8.99 14.65
N SER A 124 24.88 -7.67 14.56
CA SER A 124 24.93 -6.77 15.72
C SER A 124 23.56 -6.51 16.34
N MET A 125 22.49 -6.58 15.54
CA MET A 125 21.11 -6.29 15.94
C MET A 125 20.13 -7.41 15.49
N PRO A 126 20.32 -8.68 15.91
CA PRO A 126 19.57 -9.82 15.35
C PRO A 126 18.04 -9.69 15.58
N TRP A 127 17.59 -9.26 16.74
CA TRP A 127 16.17 -9.10 17.03
C TRP A 127 15.50 -8.00 16.18
N VAL A 128 16.21 -6.90 15.98
CA VAL A 128 15.73 -5.81 15.11
C VAL A 128 15.67 -6.27 13.66
N ALA A 129 16.67 -7.08 13.22
CA ALA A 129 16.68 -7.66 11.89
C ALA A 129 15.51 -8.64 11.68
N TRP A 130 15.23 -9.54 12.61
CA TRP A 130 14.08 -10.45 12.50
C TRP A 130 12.74 -9.74 12.46
N LEU A 131 12.53 -8.77 13.35
CA LEU A 131 11.31 -7.95 13.33
C LEU A 131 11.21 -7.12 12.05
N GLY A 132 12.34 -6.57 11.58
CA GLY A 132 12.43 -5.87 10.30
C GLY A 132 12.08 -6.78 9.12
N LEU A 133 12.53 -8.04 9.12
CA LEU A 133 12.18 -9.02 8.10
C LEU A 133 10.67 -9.26 8.04
N VAL A 134 10.04 -9.51 9.19
CA VAL A 134 8.58 -9.69 9.24
C VAL A 134 7.85 -8.48 8.70
N GLY A 135 8.25 -7.26 9.11
CA GLY A 135 7.64 -6.02 8.62
C GLY A 135 7.81 -5.81 7.11
N THR A 136 9.01 -6.09 6.57
CA THR A 136 9.29 -5.95 5.13
C THR A 136 8.57 -6.99 4.28
N LEU A 137 8.47 -8.23 4.74
CA LEU A 137 7.71 -9.27 4.04
C LEU A 137 6.21 -8.97 4.08
N ALA A 138 5.69 -8.41 5.20
CA ALA A 138 4.29 -8.04 5.32
C ALA A 138 3.90 -6.92 4.36
N ILE A 139 4.69 -5.83 4.29
CA ILE A 139 4.40 -4.72 3.38
C ILE A 139 4.70 -5.07 1.92
N ALA A 140 5.57 -6.05 1.65
CA ALA A 140 5.83 -6.56 0.30
C ALA A 140 4.71 -7.48 -0.22
N GLY A 141 3.63 -7.66 0.54
CA GLY A 141 2.50 -8.49 0.14
C GLY A 141 2.84 -9.97 -0.05
N LEU A 142 3.76 -10.53 0.74
CA LEU A 142 4.14 -11.93 0.59
C LEU A 142 3.28 -12.85 1.46
N PRO A 143 2.76 -13.96 0.88
CA PRO A 143 2.04 -14.98 1.65
C PRO A 143 2.96 -15.60 2.73
N PRO A 144 2.45 -15.95 3.90
CA PRO A 144 1.05 -15.89 4.37
C PRO A 144 0.73 -14.61 5.17
N LEU A 145 1.50 -13.54 5.01
CA LEU A 145 1.40 -12.36 5.85
C LEU A 145 0.16 -11.50 5.53
N ASN A 146 -0.20 -10.67 6.47
CA ASN A 146 -1.42 -9.87 6.45
C ASN A 146 -1.51 -8.87 5.27
N GLY A 147 -0.39 -8.32 4.82
CA GLY A 147 -0.34 -7.43 3.65
C GLY A 147 -0.85 -8.13 2.39
N PHE A 148 -0.39 -9.37 2.13
CA PHE A 148 -0.87 -10.18 1.02
C PHE A 148 -2.39 -10.35 1.04
N VAL A 149 -2.97 -10.71 2.19
CA VAL A 149 -4.41 -10.98 2.28
C VAL A 149 -5.24 -9.74 1.91
N SER A 150 -4.87 -8.57 2.41
CA SER A 150 -5.60 -7.34 2.12
C SER A 150 -5.46 -6.87 0.67
N GLU A 151 -4.27 -6.95 0.09
CA GLU A 151 -4.03 -6.63 -1.33
C GLU A 151 -4.72 -7.61 -2.26
N TRP A 152 -4.69 -8.90 -1.93
CA TRP A 152 -5.38 -9.94 -2.68
C TRP A 152 -6.89 -9.75 -2.70
N LEU A 153 -7.51 -9.44 -1.55
CA LEU A 153 -8.94 -9.11 -1.49
C LEU A 153 -9.29 -7.88 -2.32
N LEU A 154 -8.44 -6.85 -2.27
CA LEU A 154 -8.65 -5.67 -3.10
C LEU A 154 -8.50 -5.99 -4.58
N LEU A 155 -7.49 -6.77 -4.98
CA LEU A 155 -7.31 -7.21 -6.37
C LEU A 155 -8.50 -8.04 -6.86
N GLN A 156 -9.06 -8.93 -6.03
CA GLN A 156 -10.29 -9.66 -6.36
C GLN A 156 -11.46 -8.72 -6.65
N SER A 157 -11.58 -7.59 -5.92
CA SER A 157 -12.62 -6.60 -6.20
C SER A 157 -12.52 -6.00 -7.60
N PHE A 158 -11.30 -5.84 -8.12
CA PHE A 158 -11.09 -5.42 -9.52
C PHE A 158 -11.40 -6.54 -10.50
N LEU A 159 -10.95 -7.79 -10.23
CA LEU A 159 -11.02 -8.91 -11.17
C LEU A 159 -12.44 -9.47 -11.32
N PHE A 160 -13.24 -9.45 -10.28
CA PHE A 160 -14.62 -9.96 -10.30
C PHE A 160 -15.66 -8.93 -10.70
N THR A 161 -15.23 -7.76 -11.15
CA THR A 161 -16.16 -6.72 -11.62
C THR A 161 -16.88 -7.17 -12.88
N PRO A 162 -18.23 -7.24 -12.90
CA PRO A 162 -19.00 -7.51 -14.11
C PRO A 162 -18.96 -6.29 -15.04
N THR A 163 -19.47 -6.46 -16.26
CA THR A 163 -19.63 -5.33 -17.17
C THR A 163 -20.59 -4.29 -16.59
N ILE A 164 -20.11 -3.07 -16.47
CA ILE A 164 -20.86 -1.91 -15.94
C ILE A 164 -21.42 -1.11 -17.13
N PRO A 165 -22.59 -0.47 -17.02
CA PRO A 165 -23.20 0.34 -18.11
C PRO A 165 -22.36 1.54 -18.55
N GLN A 166 -21.27 1.86 -17.85
CA GLN A 166 -20.38 2.99 -18.09
C GLN A 166 -19.05 2.57 -18.71
N THR A 167 -18.84 2.93 -19.97
CA THR A 167 -17.63 2.55 -20.75
C THR A 167 -16.34 2.98 -20.07
N PHE A 168 -16.28 4.21 -19.54
CA PHE A 168 -15.08 4.70 -18.87
C PHE A 168 -14.72 3.87 -17.62
N ALA A 169 -15.69 3.49 -16.81
CA ALA A 169 -15.46 2.63 -15.64
C ALA A 169 -14.97 1.24 -16.05
N ASN A 170 -15.54 0.65 -17.12
CA ASN A 170 -15.09 -0.63 -17.67
C ASN A 170 -13.65 -0.62 -18.18
N MET A 171 -13.13 0.54 -18.60
CA MET A 171 -11.72 0.69 -18.97
C MET A 171 -10.83 0.95 -17.75
N LEU A 172 -11.29 1.76 -16.82
CA LEU A 172 -10.51 2.16 -15.65
C LEU A 172 -10.24 1.00 -14.68
N ILE A 173 -11.21 0.09 -14.51
CA ILE A 173 -11.10 -1.02 -13.55
C ILE A 173 -9.98 -2.01 -13.92
N PRO A 174 -9.89 -2.57 -15.15
CA PRO A 174 -8.78 -3.43 -15.53
C PRO A 174 -7.42 -2.73 -15.51
N VAL A 175 -7.37 -1.46 -15.93
CA VAL A 175 -6.15 -0.64 -15.81
C VAL A 175 -5.75 -0.48 -14.35
N GLY A 176 -6.73 -0.26 -13.47
CA GLY A 176 -6.51 -0.19 -12.02
C GLY A 176 -5.92 -1.47 -11.44
N ALA A 177 -6.43 -2.64 -11.86
CA ALA A 177 -5.87 -3.94 -11.48
C ALA A 177 -4.40 -4.09 -11.92
N ALA A 178 -4.10 -3.71 -13.17
CA ALA A 178 -2.74 -3.77 -13.70
C ALA A 178 -1.78 -2.82 -12.97
N VAL A 179 -2.22 -1.59 -12.67
CA VAL A 179 -1.42 -0.63 -11.89
C VAL A 179 -1.20 -1.14 -10.47
N LEU A 180 -2.23 -1.69 -9.82
CA LEU A 180 -2.10 -2.27 -8.47
C LEU A 180 -1.09 -3.42 -8.44
N ALA A 181 -1.14 -4.33 -9.42
CA ALA A 181 -0.18 -5.42 -9.55
C ALA A 181 1.25 -4.92 -9.77
N LEU A 182 1.43 -3.89 -10.61
CA LEU A 182 2.74 -3.26 -10.82
C LEU A 182 3.26 -2.59 -9.54
N VAL A 183 2.40 -1.87 -8.81
CA VAL A 183 2.74 -1.23 -7.53
C VAL A 183 3.19 -2.28 -6.52
N ALA A 184 2.46 -3.38 -6.38
CA ALA A 184 2.83 -4.48 -5.48
C ALA A 184 4.19 -5.10 -5.82
N ALA A 185 4.47 -5.34 -7.12
CA ALA A 185 5.77 -5.85 -7.56
C ALA A 185 6.93 -4.88 -7.24
N LEU A 186 6.72 -3.58 -7.46
CA LEU A 186 7.71 -2.55 -7.13
C LEU A 186 7.88 -2.38 -5.61
N ALA A 187 6.80 -2.51 -4.82
CA ALA A 187 6.86 -2.52 -3.36
C ALA A 187 7.73 -3.65 -2.83
N ALA A 188 7.57 -4.86 -3.36
CA ALA A 188 8.43 -5.99 -3.02
C ALA A 188 9.91 -5.69 -3.32
N TYR A 189 10.22 -5.14 -4.50
CA TYR A 189 11.58 -4.69 -4.84
C TYR A 189 12.13 -3.67 -3.84
N VAL A 190 11.35 -2.66 -3.50
CA VAL A 190 11.74 -1.60 -2.54
C VAL A 190 12.07 -2.21 -1.17
N MET A 191 11.26 -3.16 -0.71
CA MET A 191 11.45 -3.79 0.60
C MET A 191 12.65 -4.75 0.61
N VAL A 192 12.90 -5.47 -0.47
CA VAL A 192 14.12 -6.27 -0.64
C VAL A 192 15.36 -5.38 -0.59
N LYS A 193 15.34 -4.24 -1.30
CA LYS A 193 16.42 -3.24 -1.24
C LYS A 193 16.61 -2.72 0.19
N PHE A 194 15.53 -2.31 0.85
CA PHE A 194 15.56 -1.76 2.22
C PHE A 194 16.19 -2.75 3.20
N TYR A 195 15.66 -3.97 3.26
CA TYR A 195 16.11 -4.98 4.19
C TYR A 195 17.51 -5.50 3.85
N GLY A 196 17.73 -5.83 2.58
CA GLY A 196 19.00 -6.40 2.10
C GLY A 196 20.18 -5.48 2.34
N VAL A 197 20.03 -4.19 2.06
CA VAL A 197 21.12 -3.24 2.27
C VAL A 197 21.39 -3.02 3.75
N ILE A 198 20.39 -2.83 4.60
CA ILE A 198 20.57 -2.53 6.02
C ILE A 198 21.13 -3.74 6.79
N PHE A 199 20.57 -4.91 6.57
CA PHE A 199 20.83 -6.06 7.45
C PHE A 199 21.78 -7.10 6.85
N LEU A 200 21.81 -7.27 5.52
CA LEU A 200 22.59 -8.31 4.83
C LEU A 200 23.77 -7.74 4.04
N GLY A 201 23.74 -6.46 3.67
CA GLY A 201 24.80 -5.82 2.91
C GLY A 201 26.13 -5.77 3.65
N GLN A 202 27.19 -5.40 2.93
CA GLN A 202 28.48 -5.05 3.52
C GLN A 202 28.55 -3.52 3.63
N PRO A 203 29.07 -2.96 4.74
CA PRO A 203 29.22 -1.53 4.92
C PRO A 203 30.30 -0.95 3.99
#